data_077e9fbe4cb9ca86ef1a2c1fcb23837f
#
_entry.id   077e9fbe4cb9ca86ef1a2c1fcb23837f
#
_cell.length_a   1.000
_cell.length_b   1.000
_cell.length_c   1.000
_cell.angle_alpha   90.00
_cell.angle_beta   90.00
_cell.angle_gamma   90.00
#
_symmetry.space_group_name_H-M   'P 1'
#
loop_
_entity.id
_entity.type
_entity.pdbx_description
1 polymer ?
#
loop_
_entity_poly.entity_id
_entity_poly.type
_entity_poly.pdbx_seq_one_letter_code
_entity_poly.pdbx_strand_id
1 'polypeptide(L)'
;MFPVTDKKTGELLGIVLLDDIRNIMFRQELYHRFTVNKLMTSAPAKIFDTDGMEQVMQTFDDTKAWNLPVVDEEGRYQGFVSKSKIFNSYRQVLVHFSED
;
A
#
# COMPACT_ATOMS: atom_id res chain seq x y z
N MET A 1 3.64 -2.78 6.78
CA MET A 1 3.17 -3.38 5.52
C MET A 1 4.33 -3.53 4.56
N PHE A 2 4.50 -4.71 4.01
CA PHE A 2 5.61 -5.02 3.11
C PHE A 2 5.08 -5.46 1.75
N PRO A 3 5.60 -4.91 0.65
CA PRO A 3 5.17 -5.34 -0.68
C PRO A 3 5.84 -6.66 -1.06
N VAL A 4 5.10 -7.50 -1.78
CA VAL A 4 5.64 -8.72 -2.38
C VAL A 4 5.57 -8.52 -3.88
N THR A 5 6.74 -8.57 -4.53
CA THR A 5 6.83 -8.32 -5.97
C THR A 5 7.47 -9.50 -6.69
N ASP A 6 7.15 -9.63 -7.98
CA ASP A 6 7.80 -10.60 -8.84
C ASP A 6 9.25 -10.16 -9.12
N LYS A 7 10.19 -11.10 -8.98
CA LYS A 7 11.61 -10.79 -9.14
C LYS A 7 11.98 -10.38 -10.58
N LYS A 8 11.25 -10.88 -11.55
CA LYS A 8 11.57 -10.64 -12.96
C LYS A 8 10.90 -9.41 -13.51
N THR A 9 9.63 -9.19 -13.15
CA THR A 9 8.81 -8.12 -13.73
C THR A 9 8.64 -6.92 -12.81
N GLY A 10 8.80 -7.10 -11.49
CA GLY A 10 8.53 -6.06 -10.50
C GLY A 10 7.04 -5.88 -10.22
N GLU A 11 6.19 -6.74 -10.78
CA GLU A 11 4.75 -6.66 -10.55
C GLU A 11 4.40 -6.89 -9.09
N LEU A 12 3.47 -6.10 -8.57
CA LEU A 12 2.99 -6.26 -7.20
C LEU A 12 2.08 -7.49 -7.13
N LEU A 13 2.49 -8.49 -6.34
CA LEU A 13 1.75 -9.72 -6.16
C LEU A 13 0.80 -9.64 -4.95
N GLY A 14 1.20 -8.92 -3.92
CA GLY A 14 0.41 -8.78 -2.72
C GLY A 14 1.17 -8.03 -1.64
N ILE A 15 0.66 -8.07 -0.42
CA ILE A 15 1.28 -7.41 0.72
C ILE A 15 1.38 -8.38 1.89
N VAL A 16 2.35 -8.14 2.77
CA VAL A 16 2.48 -8.85 4.05
C VAL A 16 2.30 -7.83 5.16
N LEU A 17 1.39 -8.11 6.08
CA LEU A 17 1.11 -7.22 7.21
C LEU A 17 2.06 -7.54 8.37
N LEU A 18 2.49 -6.48 9.08
CA LEU A 18 3.40 -6.62 10.20
C LEU A 18 2.83 -7.54 11.30
N ASP A 19 1.54 -7.47 11.55
CA ASP A 19 0.88 -8.30 12.56
C ASP A 19 1.01 -9.79 12.25
N ASP A 20 0.94 -10.17 10.98
CA ASP A 20 1.10 -11.56 10.56
C ASP A 20 2.53 -12.04 10.82
N ILE A 21 3.52 -11.18 10.59
CA ILE A 21 4.92 -11.48 10.86
C ILE A 21 5.16 -11.63 12.37
N ARG A 22 4.59 -10.74 13.17
CA ARG A 22 4.73 -10.78 14.64
C ARG A 22 4.24 -12.10 15.23
N ASN A 23 3.09 -12.57 14.79
CA ASN A 23 2.53 -13.83 15.26
C ASN A 23 3.48 -15.00 15.03
N ILE A 24 4.21 -14.98 13.92
CA ILE A 24 5.17 -16.02 13.58
C ILE A 24 6.47 -15.87 14.36
N MET A 25 6.93 -14.63 14.57
CA MET A 25 8.18 -14.35 15.30
C MET A 25 8.14 -14.87 16.73
N PHE A 26 6.97 -14.87 17.37
CA PHE A 26 6.81 -15.37 18.74
C PHE A 26 6.56 -16.87 18.81
N ARG A 27 6.41 -17.56 17.66
CA ARG A 27 6.18 -19.00 17.60
C ARG A 27 7.23 -19.63 16.69
N GLN A 28 8.39 -19.91 17.25
CA GLN A 28 9.52 -20.46 16.48
C GLN A 28 9.20 -21.73 15.73
N GLU A 29 8.30 -22.55 16.26
CA GLU A 29 7.84 -23.79 15.62
C GLU A 29 7.14 -23.55 14.29
N LEU A 30 6.67 -22.33 14.03
CA LEU A 30 5.97 -21.98 12.80
C LEU A 30 6.88 -21.44 11.69
N TYR A 31 8.11 -21.07 12.02
CA TYR A 31 9.04 -20.48 11.05
C TYR A 31 9.19 -21.30 9.78
N HIS A 32 9.28 -22.60 9.92
CA HIS A 32 9.52 -23.48 8.78
C HIS A 32 8.26 -23.85 8.03
N ARG A 33 7.10 -23.49 8.54
CA ARG A 33 5.80 -23.83 7.94
C ARG A 33 5.22 -22.75 7.05
N PHE A 34 5.74 -21.51 7.20
CA PHE A 34 5.21 -20.37 6.47
C PHE A 34 6.21 -19.83 5.46
N THR A 35 5.74 -19.66 4.23
CA THR A 35 6.47 -18.95 3.19
C THR A 35 5.82 -17.58 3.01
N VAL A 36 6.52 -16.66 2.31
CA VAL A 36 5.96 -15.34 1.99
C VAL A 36 4.63 -15.47 1.27
N ASN A 37 4.49 -16.45 0.37
CA ASN A 37 3.24 -16.69 -0.35
C ASN A 37 2.07 -17.02 0.58
N LYS A 38 2.33 -17.74 1.66
CA LYS A 38 1.28 -18.08 2.63
C LYS A 38 0.88 -16.91 3.51
N LEU A 39 1.81 -15.98 3.77
CA LEU A 39 1.56 -14.79 4.56
C LEU A 39 1.00 -13.65 3.75
N MET A 40 1.19 -13.69 2.45
CA MET A 40 0.79 -12.63 1.54
C MET A 40 -0.73 -12.56 1.45
N THR A 41 -1.26 -11.34 1.52
CA THR A 41 -2.66 -11.06 1.25
C THR A 41 -2.76 -10.11 0.07
N SER A 42 -3.92 -10.08 -0.58
CA SER A 42 -4.18 -9.08 -1.62
C SER A 42 -4.28 -7.71 -0.98
N ALA A 43 -3.71 -6.71 -1.62
CA ALA A 43 -3.89 -5.33 -1.18
C ALA A 43 -5.38 -4.95 -1.31
N PRO A 44 -5.93 -4.15 -0.36
CA PRO A 44 -7.34 -3.74 -0.44
C PRO A 44 -7.64 -2.96 -1.71
N ALA A 45 -6.67 -2.21 -2.21
CA ALA A 45 -6.73 -1.54 -3.50
C ALA A 45 -5.31 -1.17 -3.91
N LYS A 46 -5.16 -0.75 -5.16
CA LYS A 46 -3.89 -0.25 -5.70
C LYS A 46 -4.13 1.16 -6.22
N ILE A 47 -3.15 2.02 -6.05
CA ILE A 47 -3.17 3.34 -6.64
C ILE A 47 -2.26 3.29 -7.86
N PHE A 48 -2.74 3.80 -9.00
CA PHE A 48 -1.93 3.91 -10.20
C PHE A 48 -1.16 5.23 -10.16
N ASP A 49 0.07 5.22 -10.64
CA ASP A 49 0.92 6.41 -10.64
C ASP A 49 0.35 7.56 -11.48
N THR A 50 -0.62 7.25 -12.34
CA THR A 50 -1.33 8.24 -13.16
C THR A 50 -2.61 8.75 -12.53
N ASP A 51 -3.03 8.21 -11.37
CA ASP A 51 -4.27 8.63 -10.69
C ASP A 51 -4.16 10.08 -10.20
N GLY A 52 -5.21 10.85 -10.43
CA GLY A 52 -5.31 12.19 -9.86
C GLY A 52 -5.59 12.15 -8.37
N MET A 53 -5.37 13.29 -7.70
CA MET A 53 -5.51 13.39 -6.25
C MET A 53 -6.92 13.01 -5.77
N GLU A 54 -7.95 13.42 -6.48
CA GLU A 54 -9.33 13.09 -6.12
C GLU A 54 -9.58 11.59 -6.14
N GLN A 55 -9.04 10.90 -7.15
CA GLN A 55 -9.16 9.45 -7.26
C GLN A 55 -8.42 8.76 -6.12
N VAL A 56 -7.23 9.23 -5.79
CA VAL A 56 -6.43 8.69 -4.68
C VAL A 56 -7.20 8.83 -3.36
N MET A 57 -7.75 10.00 -3.10
CA MET A 57 -8.54 10.26 -1.89
C MET A 57 -9.77 9.37 -1.82
N GLN A 58 -10.45 9.18 -2.95
CA GLN A 58 -11.61 8.30 -3.03
C GLN A 58 -11.23 6.85 -2.72
N THR A 59 -10.10 6.39 -3.22
CA THR A 59 -9.62 5.03 -2.98
C THR A 59 -9.34 4.81 -1.49
N PHE A 60 -8.72 5.77 -0.81
CA PHE A 60 -8.52 5.69 0.63
C PHE A 60 -9.83 5.65 1.39
N ASP A 61 -10.80 6.45 0.98
CA ASP A 61 -12.10 6.52 1.63
C ASP A 61 -12.88 5.21 1.45
N ASP A 62 -12.86 4.66 0.26
CA ASP A 62 -13.56 3.41 -0.05
C ASP A 62 -12.97 2.21 0.68
N THR A 63 -11.66 2.15 0.82
CA THR A 63 -10.95 1.02 1.41
C THR A 63 -10.78 1.14 2.92
N LYS A 64 -10.89 2.36 3.46
CA LYS A 64 -10.58 2.65 4.86
C LYS A 64 -9.13 2.32 5.24
N ALA A 65 -8.26 2.17 4.26
CA ALA A 65 -6.86 1.86 4.48
C ALA A 65 -6.08 3.10 4.93
N TRP A 66 -4.98 2.87 5.65
CA TRP A 66 -4.05 3.94 6.07
C TRP A 66 -2.89 4.09 5.09
N ASN A 67 -2.54 3.02 4.39
CA ASN A 67 -1.48 2.98 3.41
C ASN A 67 -1.94 2.15 2.22
N LEU A 68 -1.57 2.57 1.02
CA LEU A 68 -1.89 1.83 -0.19
C LEU A 68 -0.65 1.77 -1.09
N PRO A 69 -0.45 0.64 -1.79
CA PRO A 69 0.65 0.52 -2.73
C PRO A 69 0.35 1.28 -4.01
N VAL A 70 1.39 1.85 -4.60
CA VAL A 70 1.33 2.54 -5.89
C VAL A 70 1.98 1.65 -6.94
N VAL A 71 1.31 1.46 -8.06
CA VAL A 71 1.82 0.68 -9.19
C VAL A 71 1.76 1.53 -10.46
N ASP A 72 2.57 1.13 -11.45
CA ASP A 72 2.50 1.74 -12.78
C ASP A 72 1.42 1.05 -13.62
N GLU A 73 1.31 1.43 -14.89
CA GLU A 73 0.31 0.88 -15.80
C GLU A 73 0.45 -0.63 -16.02
N GLU A 74 1.64 -1.16 -15.82
CA GLU A 74 1.92 -2.59 -15.98
C GLU A 74 1.77 -3.37 -14.67
N GLY A 75 1.37 -2.71 -13.59
CA GLY A 75 1.19 -3.33 -12.29
C GLY A 75 2.46 -3.44 -11.47
N ARG A 76 3.56 -2.82 -11.91
CA ARG A 76 4.84 -2.86 -11.18
C ARG A 76 4.81 -1.93 -9.99
N TYR A 77 5.32 -2.41 -8.87
CA TYR A 77 5.36 -1.68 -7.62
C TYR A 77 6.26 -0.45 -7.71
N GLN A 78 5.73 0.71 -7.30
CA GLN A 78 6.46 1.98 -7.30
C GLN A 78 6.73 2.52 -5.89
N GLY A 79 5.92 2.15 -4.93
CA GLY A 79 6.05 2.62 -3.56
C GLY A 79 4.73 2.57 -2.82
N PHE A 80 4.69 3.15 -1.64
CA PHE A 80 3.47 3.30 -0.86
C PHE A 80 3.12 4.77 -0.71
N VAL A 81 1.82 5.04 -0.57
CA VAL A 81 1.34 6.34 -0.14
C VAL A 81 0.63 6.20 1.19
N SER A 82 0.83 7.15 2.08
CA SER A 82 0.19 7.21 3.37
C SER A 82 -0.99 8.17 3.32
N LYS A 83 -2.12 7.77 3.91
CA LYS A 83 -3.31 8.59 3.98
C LYS A 83 -3.02 9.95 4.63
N SER A 84 -2.30 9.96 5.74
CA SER A 84 -2.00 11.21 6.45
C SER A 84 -1.14 12.17 5.63
N LYS A 85 -0.14 11.66 4.91
CA LYS A 85 0.70 12.50 4.05
C LYS A 85 -0.08 13.10 2.90
N ILE A 86 -0.94 12.30 2.27
CA ILE A 86 -1.78 12.76 1.17
C ILE A 86 -2.74 13.85 1.65
N PHE A 87 -3.41 13.62 2.77
CA PHE A 87 -4.35 14.60 3.34
C PHE A 87 -3.65 15.91 3.69
N ASN A 88 -2.48 15.85 4.30
CA ASN A 88 -1.74 17.06 4.65
C ASN A 88 -1.35 17.86 3.41
N SER A 89 -0.86 17.20 2.38
CA SER A 89 -0.51 17.85 1.13
C SER A 89 -1.73 18.48 0.45
N TYR A 90 -2.84 17.76 0.42
CA TYR A 90 -4.08 18.23 -0.17
C TYR A 90 -4.64 19.44 0.59
N ARG A 91 -4.60 19.41 1.92
CA ARG A 91 -5.04 20.54 2.75
C ARG A 91 -4.19 21.78 2.50
N GLN A 92 -2.89 21.63 2.37
CA GLN A 92 -1.99 22.75 2.07
C GLN A 92 -2.34 23.40 0.74
N VAL A 93 -2.64 22.59 -0.28
CA VAL A 93 -3.05 23.11 -1.58
C VAL A 93 -4.36 23.86 -1.47
N LEU A 94 -5.36 23.31 -0.79
CA LEU A 94 -6.65 23.97 -0.60
C LEU A 94 -6.53 25.29 0.17
N VAL A 95 -5.74 25.31 1.22
CA VAL A 95 -5.51 26.54 2.01
C VAL A 95 -4.85 27.60 1.15
N HIS A 96 -3.85 27.20 0.36
CA HIS A 96 -3.16 28.14 -0.54
C HIS A 96 -4.13 28.76 -1.55
N PHE A 97 -4.98 27.95 -2.15
CA PHE A 97 -5.97 28.45 -3.12
C PHE A 97 -7.04 29.33 -2.47
N SER A 98 -7.41 29.06 -1.22
CA SER A 98 -8.45 29.84 -0.54
C SER A 98 -7.96 31.18 -0.01
N GLU A 99 -6.65 31.37 0.11
CA GLU A 99 -6.05 32.68 0.52
C GLU A 99 -5.98 33.68 -0.63
N ASP A 100 -6.13 33.24 -1.84
CA ASP A 100 -6.13 34.08 -3.04
C ASP A 100 -7.54 34.58 -3.36
#